data_86001a419bf907926822c8628a018be2
#
_entry.id   86001a419bf907926822c8628a018be2
#
_cell.length_a   1.000
_cell.length_b   1.000
_cell.length_c   1.000
_cell.angle_alpha   90.00
_cell.angle_beta   90.00
_cell.angle_gamma   90.00
#
_symmetry.space_group_name_H-M   'P 1'
#
loop_
_entity.id
_entity.type
_entity.pdbx_description
1 polymer ?
#
loop_
_entity_poly.entity_id
_entity_poly.type
_entity_poly.pdbx_seq_one_letter_code
_entity_poly.pdbx_strand_id
1 'polypeptide(L)'
;MRRITPLITFLAALSLLAGYLFSKMSWIGRVGINLVHKNYKFLKVWWQGALVVFAVLMVFLLIQWLVQQKARLRTARIVQLVALLLAIAGLYYTYLDFRHDYTHRLLKERFHLGGYLFWIGWISISLFCLFSRGRKPRVGTAIEQQAPLK
;
A
#
# COMPACT_ATOMS: atom_id res chain seq x y z
N MET A 1 -0.79 19.79 -3.51
CA MET A 1 -1.85 18.86 -3.06
C MET A 1 -2.61 18.18 -4.22
N ARG A 2 -2.89 18.85 -5.34
CA ARG A 2 -3.65 18.26 -6.49
C ARG A 2 -3.11 16.96 -7.11
N ARG A 3 -1.81 16.64 -6.93
CA ARG A 3 -1.20 15.43 -7.53
C ARG A 3 -1.39 14.14 -6.70
N ILE A 4 -1.71 14.23 -5.41
CA ILE A 4 -1.86 13.06 -4.53
C ILE A 4 -3.31 12.55 -4.54
N THR A 5 -4.28 13.43 -4.81
CA THR A 5 -5.71 13.10 -4.83
C THR A 5 -6.04 11.91 -5.75
N PRO A 6 -5.59 11.86 -7.02
CA PRO A 6 -5.92 10.73 -7.90
C PRO A 6 -5.33 9.41 -7.39
N LEU A 7 -4.16 9.43 -6.75
CA LEU A 7 -3.59 8.24 -6.13
C LEU A 7 -4.45 7.76 -4.96
N ILE A 8 -4.87 8.66 -4.06
CA ILE A 8 -5.73 8.30 -2.92
C ILE A 8 -7.06 7.72 -3.41
N THR A 9 -7.68 8.32 -4.42
CA THR A 9 -8.91 7.80 -5.03
C THR A 9 -8.70 6.41 -5.61
N PHE A 10 -7.60 6.19 -6.31
CA PHE A 10 -7.24 4.88 -6.85
C PHE A 10 -7.02 3.84 -5.75
N LEU A 11 -6.29 4.19 -4.67
CA LEU A 11 -6.08 3.30 -3.52
C LEU A 11 -7.39 2.98 -2.79
N ALA A 12 -8.30 3.96 -2.68
CA ALA A 12 -9.62 3.73 -2.11
C ALA A 12 -10.42 2.73 -2.95
N ALA A 13 -10.45 2.89 -4.27
CA ALA A 13 -11.12 1.96 -5.18
C ALA A 13 -10.52 0.55 -5.09
N LEU A 14 -9.18 0.42 -5.09
CA LEU A 14 -8.50 -0.86 -4.90
C LEU A 14 -8.85 -1.51 -3.56
N SER A 15 -8.89 -0.72 -2.49
CA SER A 15 -9.20 -1.22 -1.14
C SER A 15 -10.65 -1.71 -1.03
N LEU A 16 -11.59 -1.00 -1.67
CA LEU A 16 -12.99 -1.44 -1.74
C LEU A 16 -13.12 -2.76 -2.50
N LEU A 17 -12.44 -2.89 -3.64
CA LEU A 17 -12.41 -4.14 -4.42
C LEU A 17 -11.78 -5.28 -3.62
N ALA A 18 -10.64 -5.04 -2.95
CA ALA A 18 -9.99 -6.03 -2.12
C ALA A 18 -10.89 -6.48 -0.96
N GLY A 19 -11.52 -5.56 -0.25
CA GLY A 19 -12.46 -5.85 0.84
C GLY A 19 -13.68 -6.66 0.36
N TYR A 20 -14.23 -6.29 -0.81
CA TYR A 20 -15.30 -7.05 -1.43
C TYR A 20 -14.87 -8.48 -1.77
N LEU A 21 -13.69 -8.65 -2.37
CA LEU A 21 -13.14 -9.96 -2.71
C LEU A 21 -12.87 -10.81 -1.46
N PHE A 22 -12.31 -10.23 -0.40
CA PHE A 22 -12.13 -10.91 0.88
C PHE A 22 -13.47 -11.37 1.49
N SER A 23 -14.52 -10.57 1.39
CA SER A 23 -15.84 -10.94 1.92
C SER A 23 -16.52 -12.07 1.16
N LYS A 24 -16.14 -12.30 -0.11
CA LYS A 24 -16.64 -13.39 -0.97
C LYS A 24 -15.91 -14.72 -0.75
N MET A 25 -15.30 -14.90 0.43
CA MET A 25 -14.70 -16.18 0.83
C MET A 25 -15.68 -17.35 0.70
N SER A 26 -15.13 -18.54 0.41
CA SER A 26 -15.86 -19.81 0.48
C SER A 26 -16.45 -20.02 1.89
N TRP A 27 -17.58 -20.74 1.97
CA TRP A 27 -18.17 -21.16 3.25
C TRP A 27 -17.17 -21.88 4.15
N ILE A 28 -16.32 -22.73 3.56
CA ILE A 28 -15.24 -23.47 4.26
C ILE A 28 -14.19 -22.47 4.84
N GLY A 29 -13.80 -21.44 4.10
CA GLY A 29 -12.89 -20.39 4.59
C GLY A 29 -13.48 -19.61 5.77
N ARG A 30 -14.80 -19.34 5.75
CA ARG A 30 -15.51 -18.68 6.86
C ARG A 30 -15.55 -19.54 8.13
N VAL A 31 -15.71 -20.86 8.00
CA VAL A 31 -15.68 -21.80 9.10
C VAL A 31 -14.26 -21.93 9.65
N GLY A 32 -13.24 -22.01 8.79
CA GLY A 32 -11.83 -22.06 9.19
C GLY A 32 -11.41 -20.84 10.03
N ILE A 33 -11.78 -19.64 9.62
CA ILE A 33 -11.52 -18.41 10.40
C ILE A 33 -12.24 -18.44 11.76
N ASN A 34 -13.44 -19.02 11.84
CA ASN A 34 -14.17 -19.12 13.11
C ASN A 34 -13.53 -20.10 14.10
N LEU A 35 -12.97 -21.21 13.60
CA LEU A 35 -12.43 -22.27 14.42
C LEU A 35 -10.99 -22.02 14.85
N VAL A 36 -10.15 -21.51 13.92
CA VAL A 36 -8.69 -21.40 14.12
C VAL A 36 -8.29 -19.98 14.54
N HIS A 37 -8.96 -18.93 14.00
CA HIS A 37 -8.54 -17.54 14.20
C HIS A 37 -9.72 -16.63 14.55
N LYS A 38 -10.18 -16.70 15.81
CA LYS A 38 -11.31 -15.88 16.31
C LYS A 38 -11.12 -14.36 16.13
N ASN A 39 -9.87 -13.91 16.07
CA ASN A 39 -9.52 -12.47 15.96
C ASN A 39 -9.72 -11.87 14.56
N TYR A 40 -9.86 -12.68 13.51
CA TYR A 40 -9.99 -12.20 12.12
C TYR A 40 -11.45 -12.13 11.62
N LYS A 41 -12.41 -12.06 12.53
CA LYS A 41 -13.84 -11.95 12.19
C LYS A 41 -14.16 -10.70 11.35
N PHE A 42 -13.35 -9.64 11.47
CA PHE A 42 -13.51 -8.40 10.72
C PHE A 42 -13.34 -8.57 9.19
N LEU A 43 -12.57 -9.57 8.73
CA LEU A 43 -12.42 -9.85 7.29
C LEU A 43 -13.69 -10.41 6.64
N LYS A 44 -14.67 -10.86 7.42
CA LYS A 44 -15.95 -11.34 6.90
C LYS A 44 -16.87 -10.22 6.42
N VAL A 45 -16.67 -9.02 6.96
CA VAL A 45 -17.46 -7.84 6.64
C VAL A 45 -16.69 -7.03 5.60
N TRP A 46 -17.26 -6.90 4.40
CA TRP A 46 -16.60 -6.33 3.23
C TRP A 46 -16.02 -4.92 3.49
N TRP A 47 -16.75 -4.05 4.18
CA TRP A 47 -16.30 -2.69 4.47
C TRP A 47 -15.17 -2.64 5.51
N GLN A 48 -15.18 -3.56 6.51
CA GLN A 48 -14.10 -3.65 7.51
C GLN A 48 -12.81 -4.13 6.86
N GLY A 49 -12.86 -5.15 6.00
CA GLY A 49 -11.72 -5.59 5.22
C GLY A 49 -11.17 -4.49 4.30
N ALA A 50 -12.06 -3.77 3.62
CA ALA A 50 -11.69 -2.63 2.78
C ALA A 50 -11.00 -1.53 3.60
N LEU A 51 -11.53 -1.21 4.78
CA LEU A 51 -11.00 -0.17 5.65
C LEU A 51 -9.60 -0.52 6.17
N VAL A 52 -9.37 -1.78 6.55
CA VAL A 52 -8.05 -2.26 6.99
C VAL A 52 -7.04 -2.16 5.86
N VAL A 53 -7.36 -2.65 4.66
CA VAL A 53 -6.47 -2.54 3.49
C VAL A 53 -6.17 -1.09 3.18
N PHE A 54 -7.18 -0.23 3.18
CA PHE A 54 -7.01 1.20 2.93
C PHE A 54 -6.11 1.85 3.99
N ALA A 55 -6.34 1.58 5.27
CA ALA A 55 -5.54 2.13 6.36
C ALA A 55 -4.07 1.73 6.24
N VAL A 56 -3.78 0.46 5.94
CA VAL A 56 -2.39 -0.01 5.75
C VAL A 56 -1.74 0.67 4.55
N LEU A 57 -2.43 0.78 3.42
CA LEU A 57 -1.91 1.47 2.23
C LEU A 57 -1.68 2.96 2.50
N MET A 58 -2.56 3.61 3.28
CA MET A 58 -2.37 5.01 3.69
C MET A 58 -1.17 5.19 4.61
N VAL A 59 -0.91 4.26 5.53
CA VAL A 59 0.31 4.27 6.35
C VAL A 59 1.56 4.13 5.47
N PHE A 60 1.57 3.23 4.50
CA PHE A 60 2.69 3.10 3.55
C PHE A 60 2.89 4.35 2.70
N LEU A 61 1.80 4.95 2.22
CA LEU A 61 1.86 6.22 1.50
C LEU A 61 2.45 7.32 2.38
N LEU A 62 2.02 7.43 3.64
CA LEU A 62 2.50 8.42 4.58
C LEU A 62 4.00 8.24 4.87
N ILE A 63 4.45 7.01 5.14
CA ILE A 63 5.86 6.70 5.39
C ILE A 63 6.71 7.07 4.17
N GLN A 64 6.33 6.61 2.97
CA GLN A 64 7.08 6.89 1.75
C GLN A 64 7.08 8.37 1.40
N TRP A 65 5.98 9.08 1.64
CA TRP A 65 5.88 10.51 1.45
C TRP A 65 6.77 11.29 2.44
N LEU A 66 6.80 10.90 3.73
CA LEU A 66 7.68 11.49 4.73
C LEU A 66 9.16 11.30 4.39
N VAL A 67 9.54 10.09 3.94
CA VAL A 67 10.90 9.82 3.47
C VAL A 67 11.25 10.74 2.31
N GLN A 68 10.35 10.93 1.36
CA GLN A 68 10.57 11.79 0.21
C GLN A 68 10.72 13.27 0.58
N GLN A 69 10.08 13.70 1.67
CA GLN A 69 10.20 15.09 2.16
C GLN A 69 11.46 15.34 2.97
N LYS A 70 11.85 14.38 3.82
CA LYS A 70 12.94 14.55 4.79
C LYS A 70 14.29 14.07 4.29
N ALA A 71 14.33 13.06 3.42
CA ALA A 71 15.57 12.47 2.94
C ALA A 71 16.16 13.24 1.74
N ARG A 72 17.50 13.13 1.56
CA ARG A 72 18.17 13.60 0.35
C ARG A 72 17.62 12.86 -0.88
N LEU A 73 17.57 13.51 -2.03
CA LEU A 73 17.00 12.95 -3.26
C LEU A 73 17.53 11.56 -3.61
N ARG A 74 18.83 11.31 -3.43
CA ARG A 74 19.44 9.99 -3.68
C ARG A 74 18.91 8.94 -2.71
N THR A 75 18.93 9.24 -1.41
CA THR A 75 18.43 8.35 -0.36
C THR A 75 16.93 8.06 -0.54
N ALA A 76 16.12 9.08 -0.83
CA ALA A 76 14.70 8.90 -1.08
C ALA A 76 14.44 7.95 -2.27
N ARG A 77 15.19 8.10 -3.38
CA ARG A 77 15.06 7.19 -4.53
C ARG A 77 15.46 5.76 -4.20
N ILE A 78 16.55 5.56 -3.45
CA ILE A 78 16.98 4.22 -3.03
C ILE A 78 15.91 3.56 -2.17
N VAL A 79 15.37 4.28 -1.17
CA VAL A 79 14.29 3.75 -0.32
C VAL A 79 13.05 3.39 -1.13
N GLN A 80 12.66 4.21 -2.12
CA GLN A 80 11.53 3.91 -2.99
C GLN A 80 11.77 2.69 -3.88
N LEU A 81 12.99 2.52 -4.40
CA LEU A 81 13.36 1.32 -5.17
C LEU A 81 13.34 0.07 -4.30
N VAL A 82 13.87 0.15 -3.08
CA VAL A 82 13.82 -0.97 -2.12
C VAL A 82 12.37 -1.31 -1.78
N ALA A 83 11.53 -0.32 -1.50
CA ALA A 83 10.11 -0.53 -1.22
C ALA A 83 9.37 -1.17 -2.41
N LEU A 84 9.70 -0.77 -3.64
CA LEU A 84 9.16 -1.35 -4.87
C LEU A 84 9.60 -2.82 -5.02
N LEU A 85 10.88 -3.11 -4.82
CA LEU A 85 11.41 -4.48 -4.89
C LEU A 85 10.77 -5.39 -3.85
N LEU A 86 10.60 -4.90 -2.61
CA LEU A 86 9.90 -5.63 -1.54
C LEU A 86 8.44 -5.91 -1.91
N ALA A 87 7.75 -4.95 -2.51
CA ALA A 87 6.36 -5.13 -2.94
C ALA A 87 6.25 -6.17 -4.07
N ILE A 88 7.17 -6.16 -5.03
CA ILE A 88 7.23 -7.16 -6.11
C ILE A 88 7.59 -8.54 -5.56
N ALA A 89 8.57 -8.62 -4.67
CA ALA A 89 8.96 -9.88 -4.01
C ALA A 89 7.80 -10.45 -3.18
N GLY A 90 7.08 -9.60 -2.43
CA GLY A 90 5.91 -9.99 -1.68
C GLY A 90 4.77 -10.50 -2.56
N LEU A 91 4.52 -9.84 -3.70
CA LEU A 91 3.55 -10.29 -4.70
C LEU A 91 3.94 -11.67 -5.25
N TYR A 92 5.22 -11.85 -5.60
CA TYR A 92 5.73 -13.12 -6.13
C TYR A 92 5.67 -14.23 -5.07
N TYR A 93 6.08 -13.96 -3.83
CA TYR A 93 5.98 -14.91 -2.73
C TYR A 93 4.52 -15.33 -2.47
N THR A 94 3.61 -14.37 -2.43
CA THR A 94 2.17 -14.64 -2.29
C THR A 94 1.64 -15.51 -3.45
N TYR A 95 2.11 -15.28 -4.67
CA TYR A 95 1.76 -16.10 -5.82
C TYR A 95 2.26 -17.54 -5.68
N LEU A 96 3.50 -17.75 -5.23
CA LEU A 96 4.07 -19.09 -5.02
C LEU A 96 3.34 -19.84 -3.90
N ASP A 97 3.07 -19.16 -2.77
CA ASP A 97 2.38 -19.73 -1.62
C ASP A 97 0.99 -20.25 -2.02
N PHE A 98 0.25 -19.46 -2.78
CA PHE A 98 -1.07 -19.84 -3.28
C PHE A 98 -1.05 -20.98 -4.30
N ARG A 99 0.07 -21.19 -4.97
CA ARG A 99 0.22 -22.28 -5.96
C ARG A 99 0.54 -23.64 -5.33
N HIS A 100 1.28 -23.64 -4.20
CA HIS A 100 1.79 -24.87 -3.58
C HIS A 100 0.89 -25.43 -2.49
N ASP A 101 0.09 -24.58 -1.82
CA ASP A 101 -0.74 -25.04 -0.70
C ASP A 101 -2.14 -25.49 -1.14
N TYR A 102 -2.43 -26.79 -0.99
CA TYR A 102 -3.75 -27.38 -1.23
C TYR A 102 -4.86 -26.76 -0.37
N THR A 103 -4.52 -26.27 0.82
CA THR A 103 -5.46 -25.62 1.76
C THR A 103 -6.00 -24.30 1.20
N HIS A 104 -5.20 -23.58 0.44
CA HIS A 104 -5.59 -22.31 -0.21
C HIS A 104 -6.51 -22.51 -1.41
N ARG A 105 -6.48 -23.67 -2.07
CA ARG A 105 -7.40 -24.05 -3.14
C ARG A 105 -8.86 -24.09 -2.68
N LEU A 106 -9.10 -24.37 -1.39
CA LEU A 106 -10.41 -24.37 -0.75
C LEU A 106 -10.97 -22.97 -0.49
N LEU A 107 -10.11 -21.94 -0.41
CA LEU A 107 -10.51 -20.55 -0.12
C LEU A 107 -11.11 -19.81 -1.33
N LYS A 108 -11.13 -20.40 -2.51
CA LYS A 108 -11.53 -19.83 -3.81
C LYS A 108 -10.60 -18.71 -4.31
N GLU A 109 -10.41 -18.67 -5.62
CA GLU A 109 -9.61 -17.70 -6.39
C GLU A 109 -9.84 -16.23 -6.02
N ARG A 110 -11.04 -15.88 -5.56
CA ARG A 110 -11.43 -14.51 -5.21
C ARG A 110 -10.68 -13.94 -4.01
N PHE A 111 -10.33 -14.79 -3.04
CA PHE A 111 -9.55 -14.35 -1.88
C PHE A 111 -8.11 -13.99 -2.27
N HIS A 112 -7.53 -14.80 -3.15
CA HIS A 112 -6.17 -14.58 -3.68
C HIS A 112 -6.08 -13.26 -4.44
N LEU A 113 -7.11 -12.94 -5.25
CA LEU A 113 -7.19 -11.66 -5.96
C LEU A 113 -7.18 -10.47 -5.00
N GLY A 114 -7.85 -10.55 -3.85
CA GLY A 114 -7.82 -9.50 -2.83
C GLY A 114 -6.41 -9.24 -2.30
N GLY A 115 -5.62 -10.29 -2.06
CA GLY A 115 -4.21 -10.18 -1.67
C GLY A 115 -3.34 -9.53 -2.75
N TYR A 116 -3.54 -9.90 -4.02
CA TYR A 116 -2.82 -9.26 -5.14
C TYR A 116 -3.13 -7.77 -5.28
N LEU A 117 -4.37 -7.34 -5.05
CA LEU A 117 -4.75 -5.93 -5.08
C LEU A 117 -4.01 -5.11 -4.02
N PHE A 118 -3.76 -5.67 -2.85
CA PHE A 118 -2.95 -5.02 -1.82
C PHE A 118 -1.52 -4.74 -2.32
N TRP A 119 -0.86 -5.73 -2.91
CA TRP A 119 0.48 -5.57 -3.46
C TRP A 119 0.52 -4.58 -4.63
N ILE A 120 -0.48 -4.60 -5.51
CA ILE A 120 -0.63 -3.63 -6.61
C ILE A 120 -0.78 -2.22 -6.05
N GLY A 121 -1.54 -2.04 -4.97
CA GLY A 121 -1.65 -0.77 -4.26
C GLY A 121 -0.29 -0.27 -3.77
N TRP A 122 0.49 -1.13 -3.12
CA TRP A 122 1.83 -0.77 -2.63
C TRP A 122 2.80 -0.45 -3.77
N ILE A 123 2.82 -1.25 -4.84
CA ILE A 123 3.61 -0.97 -6.06
C ILE A 123 3.24 0.41 -6.63
N SER A 124 1.96 0.73 -6.72
CA SER A 124 1.47 2.01 -7.23
C SER A 124 1.93 3.19 -6.39
N ILE A 125 1.94 3.05 -5.05
CA ILE A 125 2.48 4.06 -4.12
C ILE A 125 3.98 4.29 -4.39
N SER A 126 4.76 3.20 -4.46
CA SER A 126 6.21 3.28 -4.66
C SER A 126 6.57 3.91 -6.01
N LEU A 127 5.86 3.54 -7.08
CA LEU A 127 6.02 4.14 -8.41
C LEU A 127 5.65 5.63 -8.39
N PHE A 128 4.52 5.98 -7.79
CA PHE A 128 4.11 7.38 -7.69
C PHE A 128 5.15 8.22 -6.95
N CYS A 129 5.66 7.74 -5.82
CA CYS A 129 6.70 8.43 -5.06
C CYS A 129 8.02 8.51 -5.84
N LEU A 130 8.39 7.47 -6.60
CA LEU A 130 9.60 7.45 -7.42
C LEU A 130 9.57 8.49 -8.54
N PHE A 131 8.42 8.63 -9.22
CA PHE A 131 8.22 9.59 -10.31
C PHE A 131 7.86 11.00 -9.82
N SER A 132 7.36 11.14 -8.60
CA SER A 132 7.10 12.46 -8.02
C SER A 132 8.43 13.16 -7.71
N ARG A 133 8.69 14.28 -8.37
CA ARG A 133 9.87 15.11 -8.08
C ARG A 133 9.76 15.62 -6.63
N GLY A 134 10.64 15.18 -5.76
CA GLY A 134 10.79 15.74 -4.41
C GLY A 134 10.92 17.27 -4.48
N ARG A 135 10.15 17.96 -3.69
CA ARG A 135 10.25 19.41 -3.55
C ARG A 135 11.66 19.70 -3.02
N LYS A 136 12.50 20.42 -3.80
CA LYS A 136 13.78 20.92 -3.28
C LYS A 136 13.48 21.67 -2.00
N PRO A 137 14.18 21.40 -0.85
CA PRO A 137 14.07 22.26 0.29
C PRO A 137 14.49 23.66 -0.17
N ARG A 138 13.65 24.65 0.08
CA ARG A 138 14.00 26.07 -0.10
C ARG A 138 15.06 26.41 0.96
N VAL A 139 16.30 26.09 0.66
CA VAL A 139 17.44 26.63 1.40
C VAL A 139 17.77 27.94 0.70
N GLY A 140 17.54 29.04 1.37
CA GLY A 140 18.13 30.31 1.01
C GLY A 140 17.24 31.37 0.39
N THR A 141 16.32 31.95 1.15
CA THR A 141 15.89 33.33 0.94
C THR A 141 16.02 34.17 2.23
N ALA A 142 16.61 33.62 3.28
CA ALA A 142 16.84 34.35 4.53
C ALA A 142 18.15 35.17 4.55
N ILE A 143 19.07 34.94 3.61
CA ILE A 143 20.38 35.62 3.61
C ILE A 143 20.35 36.86 2.71
N GLU A 144 19.40 36.98 1.77
CA GLU A 144 19.37 38.11 0.83
C GLU A 144 18.61 39.34 1.36
N GLN A 145 17.92 39.21 2.51
CA GLN A 145 17.22 40.34 3.17
C GLN A 145 18.04 41.06 4.22
N GLN A 146 19.31 40.70 4.42
CA GLN A 146 20.22 41.38 5.40
C GLN A 146 21.37 42.12 4.70
N ALA A 147 21.25 42.51 3.44
CA ALA A 147 22.20 43.47 2.88
C ALA A 147 21.88 44.88 3.44
N PRO A 148 22.77 45.48 4.22
CA PRO A 148 22.53 46.83 4.69
C PRO A 148 22.63 47.82 3.52
N LEU A 149 21.60 48.61 3.37
CA LEU A 149 21.64 49.81 2.51
C LEU A 149 22.76 50.72 3.01
N LYS A 150 23.79 50.89 2.18
CA LYS A 150 24.75 51.99 2.28
C LYS A 150 24.25 53.16 1.46
#